data_250c44929dfc3d1d5d9b72565fe1165e
#
_entry.id   250c44929dfc3d1d5d9b72565fe1165e
#
_cell.length_a   1.000
_cell.length_b   1.000
_cell.length_c   1.000
_cell.angle_alpha   90.00
_cell.angle_beta   90.00
_cell.angle_gamma   90.00
#
_symmetry.space_group_name_H-M   'P 1'
#
loop_
_entity.id
_entity.type
_entity.pdbx_description
1 polymer ?
#
loop_
_entity_poly.entity_id
_entity_poly.type
_entity_poly.pdbx_seq_one_letter_code
_entity_poly.pdbx_strand_id
1 'polypeptide(L)'
;MPAKHAIGNVIANTELLEMAMAYGPSCVLCAAARLGVADALGDAERNAAEIAAACQANASSMYRLLRAMAALGLVEETQQQRFRLTEMGYPLRKDVQESSWAAVVFWADLLADFWSHLAECVRTGQNAAQVMEKAGSASRWSQDPKASAIFRAVMGTAPAENYAPIVDAWQFPAGGVVADLGGGGGALIRAVLERHPKLRGMLVDRDESIEAAAAHFNGSPTAERCELIAADLSEHVPEGADIYMLKHVLHGLTDEKAVAMLRHCRDAVPVAGRLLVIEFVLPDVVSGPAPELVGRFMSDLNMMAVTGGRERSEREWQALLEESGFTLARNVPVPELDVSILEAHPMAGLE
;
A
#
# COMPACT_ATOMS: atom_id res chain seq x y z
N MET A 1 -15.24 -47.54 6.85
CA MET A 1 -15.30 -46.05 6.81
C MET A 1 -14.24 -45.43 5.90
N PRO A 2 -14.07 -45.81 4.63
CA PRO A 2 -13.09 -45.16 3.72
C PRO A 2 -13.70 -44.01 2.86
N ALA A 3 -15.02 -43.94 2.68
CA ALA A 3 -15.62 -42.99 1.73
C ALA A 3 -15.63 -41.51 2.19
N LYS A 4 -15.74 -41.22 3.47
CA LYS A 4 -15.73 -39.82 3.98
C LYS A 4 -14.34 -39.17 3.89
N HIS A 5 -13.27 -39.94 4.02
CA HIS A 5 -11.89 -39.43 3.84
C HIS A 5 -11.57 -39.13 2.38
N ALA A 6 -12.06 -39.95 1.44
CA ALA A 6 -11.81 -39.75 0.02
C ALA A 6 -12.49 -38.50 -0.54
N ILE A 7 -13.75 -38.24 -0.14
CA ILE A 7 -14.49 -37.04 -0.56
C ILE A 7 -13.87 -35.77 0.05
N GLY A 8 -13.49 -35.79 1.32
CA GLY A 8 -12.79 -34.68 1.97
C GLY A 8 -11.45 -34.34 1.29
N ASN A 9 -10.67 -35.33 0.90
CA ASN A 9 -9.41 -35.14 0.19
C ASN A 9 -9.60 -34.56 -1.24
N VAL A 10 -10.67 -34.93 -1.96
CA VAL A 10 -10.94 -34.39 -3.29
C VAL A 10 -11.35 -32.91 -3.22
N ILE A 11 -12.18 -32.54 -2.25
CA ILE A 11 -12.58 -31.12 -2.04
C ILE A 11 -11.35 -30.29 -1.64
N ALA A 12 -10.58 -30.72 -0.66
CA ALA A 12 -9.35 -30.03 -0.24
C ALA A 12 -8.33 -29.88 -1.38
N ASN A 13 -8.19 -30.87 -2.24
CA ASN A 13 -7.34 -30.77 -3.43
C ASN A 13 -7.87 -29.75 -4.45
N THR A 14 -9.19 -29.63 -4.61
CA THR A 14 -9.79 -28.65 -5.53
C THR A 14 -9.56 -27.23 -5.02
N GLU A 15 -9.81 -26.94 -3.76
CA GLU A 15 -9.56 -25.63 -3.15
C GLU A 15 -8.07 -25.23 -3.23
N LEU A 16 -7.17 -26.16 -2.97
CA LEU A 16 -5.72 -25.91 -3.09
C LEU A 16 -5.30 -25.60 -4.54
N LEU A 17 -5.88 -26.31 -5.53
CA LEU A 17 -5.62 -26.05 -6.95
C LEU A 17 -6.21 -24.71 -7.40
N GLU A 18 -7.40 -24.35 -6.93
CA GLU A 18 -8.00 -23.04 -7.19
C GLU A 18 -7.11 -21.91 -6.63
N MET A 19 -6.63 -22.07 -5.40
CA MET A 19 -5.67 -21.14 -4.80
C MET A 19 -4.37 -21.04 -5.61
N ALA A 20 -3.83 -22.18 -6.08
CA ALA A 20 -2.61 -22.20 -6.90
C ALA A 20 -2.82 -21.52 -8.27
N MET A 21 -4.03 -21.50 -8.82
CA MET A 21 -4.37 -20.85 -10.08
C MET A 21 -4.87 -19.40 -9.94
N ALA A 22 -5.02 -18.89 -8.71
CA ALA A 22 -5.57 -17.57 -8.43
C ALA A 22 -4.74 -16.40 -9.02
N TYR A 23 -3.50 -16.65 -9.43
CA TYR A 23 -2.67 -15.65 -10.12
C TYR A 23 -3.19 -15.34 -11.56
N GLY A 24 -3.97 -16.23 -12.18
CA GLY A 24 -4.45 -16.07 -13.56
C GLY A 24 -5.21 -14.78 -13.83
N PRO A 25 -6.26 -14.42 -13.04
CA PRO A 25 -6.95 -13.15 -13.16
C PRO A 25 -6.01 -11.93 -13.05
N SER A 26 -5.04 -11.97 -12.16
CA SER A 26 -4.03 -10.91 -12.01
C SER A 26 -3.19 -10.75 -13.28
N CYS A 27 -2.79 -11.85 -13.91
CA CYS A 27 -2.08 -11.83 -15.20
C CYS A 27 -2.94 -11.25 -16.34
N VAL A 28 -4.25 -11.53 -16.37
CA VAL A 28 -5.18 -10.96 -17.36
C VAL A 28 -5.27 -9.44 -17.17
N LEU A 29 -5.42 -8.96 -15.93
CA LEU A 29 -5.44 -7.53 -15.60
C LEU A 29 -4.13 -6.84 -16.01
N CYS A 30 -3.00 -7.44 -15.68
CA CYS A 30 -1.67 -6.95 -16.06
C CYS A 30 -1.52 -6.82 -17.57
N ALA A 31 -1.87 -7.88 -18.31
CA ALA A 31 -1.79 -7.88 -19.77
C ALA A 31 -2.70 -6.81 -20.39
N ALA A 32 -3.94 -6.68 -19.91
CA ALA A 32 -4.87 -5.67 -20.39
C ALA A 32 -4.36 -4.24 -20.12
N ALA A 33 -3.83 -3.98 -18.93
CA ALA A 33 -3.29 -2.68 -18.55
C ALA A 33 -2.01 -2.31 -19.34
N ARG A 34 -1.08 -3.27 -19.49
CA ARG A 34 0.17 -3.07 -20.25
C ARG A 34 -0.07 -2.85 -21.74
N LEU A 35 -1.03 -3.56 -22.33
CA LEU A 35 -1.42 -3.38 -23.73
C LEU A 35 -2.29 -2.15 -23.98
N GLY A 36 -2.84 -1.52 -22.95
CA GLY A 36 -3.74 -0.39 -23.09
C GLY A 36 -5.11 -0.75 -23.67
N VAL A 37 -5.61 -1.96 -23.38
CA VAL A 37 -6.87 -2.47 -23.93
C VAL A 37 -8.06 -1.57 -23.56
N ALA A 38 -8.11 -1.08 -22.32
CA ALA A 38 -9.18 -0.18 -21.88
C ALA A 38 -9.12 1.18 -22.60
N ASP A 39 -7.91 1.73 -22.80
CA ASP A 39 -7.72 2.97 -23.54
C ASP A 39 -8.12 2.78 -25.03
N ALA A 40 -7.78 1.62 -25.62
CA ALA A 40 -8.14 1.28 -26.99
C ALA A 40 -9.66 1.10 -27.20
N LEU A 41 -10.38 0.61 -26.19
CA LEU A 41 -11.84 0.54 -26.19
C LEU A 41 -12.46 1.94 -26.04
N GLY A 42 -12.01 2.73 -25.06
CA GLY A 42 -12.63 4.00 -24.70
C GLY A 42 -14.12 3.81 -24.34
N ASP A 43 -14.95 4.72 -24.80
CA ASP A 43 -16.41 4.66 -24.63
C ASP A 43 -17.12 3.93 -25.79
N ALA A 44 -16.35 3.38 -26.74
CA ALA A 44 -16.89 2.77 -27.95
C ALA A 44 -17.00 1.25 -27.83
N GLU A 45 -17.85 0.69 -28.66
CA GLU A 45 -17.92 -0.73 -28.94
C GLU A 45 -17.00 -1.06 -30.13
N ARG A 46 -16.04 -1.96 -29.96
CA ARG A 46 -15.04 -2.33 -30.98
C ARG A 46 -14.89 -3.83 -31.09
N ASN A 47 -14.50 -4.31 -32.28
CA ASN A 47 -14.14 -5.71 -32.46
C ASN A 47 -12.69 -6.00 -32.08
N ALA A 48 -12.36 -7.27 -31.86
CA ALA A 48 -11.03 -7.69 -31.43
C ALA A 48 -9.90 -7.28 -32.39
N ALA A 49 -10.16 -7.20 -33.70
CA ALA A 49 -9.16 -6.79 -34.70
C ALA A 49 -8.86 -5.28 -34.60
N GLU A 50 -9.87 -4.45 -34.39
CA GLU A 50 -9.74 -3.01 -34.17
C GLU A 50 -8.92 -2.74 -32.90
N ILE A 51 -9.22 -3.44 -31.78
CA ILE A 51 -8.51 -3.30 -30.52
C ILE A 51 -7.07 -3.79 -30.67
N ALA A 52 -6.86 -4.94 -31.30
CA ALA A 52 -5.53 -5.48 -31.55
C ALA A 52 -4.66 -4.54 -32.37
N ALA A 53 -5.21 -3.92 -33.41
CA ALA A 53 -4.49 -2.93 -34.22
C ALA A 53 -4.08 -1.71 -33.37
N ALA A 54 -4.98 -1.17 -32.53
CA ALA A 54 -4.69 -0.05 -31.63
C ALA A 54 -3.62 -0.41 -30.59
N CYS A 55 -3.62 -1.66 -30.10
CA CYS A 55 -2.66 -2.18 -29.12
C CYS A 55 -1.38 -2.76 -29.75
N GLN A 56 -1.23 -2.75 -31.09
CA GLN A 56 -0.13 -3.38 -31.81
C GLN A 56 0.02 -4.88 -31.47
N ALA A 57 -1.10 -5.58 -31.31
CA ALA A 57 -1.17 -6.97 -30.85
C ALA A 57 -1.73 -7.90 -31.94
N ASN A 58 -1.58 -9.22 -31.74
CA ASN A 58 -2.17 -10.23 -32.60
C ASN A 58 -3.69 -10.31 -32.38
N ALA A 59 -4.49 -10.22 -33.45
CA ALA A 59 -5.95 -10.17 -33.37
C ALA A 59 -6.58 -11.44 -32.74
N SER A 60 -6.05 -12.64 -33.09
CA SER A 60 -6.57 -13.89 -32.53
C SER A 60 -6.28 -14.01 -31.01
N SER A 61 -5.10 -13.60 -30.59
CA SER A 61 -4.71 -13.56 -29.16
C SER A 61 -5.49 -12.49 -28.40
N MET A 62 -5.71 -11.32 -28.98
CA MET A 62 -6.54 -10.25 -28.42
C MET A 62 -7.97 -10.72 -28.19
N TYR A 63 -8.58 -11.41 -29.16
CA TYR A 63 -9.92 -11.97 -28.97
C TYR A 63 -9.99 -12.91 -27.78
N ARG A 64 -8.98 -13.77 -27.59
CA ARG A 64 -8.92 -14.66 -26.42
C ARG A 64 -8.77 -13.90 -25.10
N LEU A 65 -7.93 -12.86 -25.07
CA LEU A 65 -7.76 -12.00 -23.92
C LEU A 65 -9.09 -11.28 -23.56
N LEU A 66 -9.76 -10.69 -24.55
CA LEU A 66 -11.04 -10.02 -24.37
C LEU A 66 -12.12 -10.94 -23.82
N ARG A 67 -12.17 -12.20 -24.26
CA ARG A 67 -13.11 -13.18 -23.70
C ARG A 67 -12.78 -13.56 -22.25
N ALA A 68 -11.51 -13.65 -21.89
CA ALA A 68 -11.10 -13.83 -20.52
C ALA A 68 -11.48 -12.59 -19.67
N MET A 69 -11.29 -11.39 -20.20
CA MET A 69 -11.73 -10.14 -19.57
C MET A 69 -13.26 -10.09 -19.41
N ALA A 70 -14.02 -10.60 -20.39
CA ALA A 70 -15.48 -10.69 -20.30
C ALA A 70 -15.92 -11.67 -19.20
N ALA A 71 -15.27 -12.83 -19.10
CA ALA A 71 -15.53 -13.80 -18.03
C ALA A 71 -15.20 -13.22 -16.62
N LEU A 72 -14.25 -12.29 -16.54
CA LEU A 72 -13.92 -11.56 -15.31
C LEU A 72 -14.81 -10.32 -15.08
N GLY A 73 -15.74 -10.01 -16.00
CA GLY A 73 -16.64 -8.87 -15.88
C GLY A 73 -16.04 -7.50 -16.21
N LEU A 74 -14.82 -7.45 -16.81
CA LEU A 74 -14.14 -6.21 -17.17
C LEU A 74 -14.64 -5.60 -18.49
N VAL A 75 -15.08 -6.43 -19.39
CA VAL A 75 -15.70 -6.06 -20.66
C VAL A 75 -16.95 -6.88 -20.88
N GLU A 76 -17.84 -6.42 -21.74
CA GLU A 76 -18.99 -7.18 -22.22
C GLU A 76 -18.76 -7.55 -23.67
N GLU A 77 -18.92 -8.84 -24.02
CA GLU A 77 -18.96 -9.31 -25.41
C GLU A 77 -20.42 -9.17 -25.90
N THR A 78 -20.62 -8.31 -26.89
CA THR A 78 -21.91 -8.07 -27.50
C THR A 78 -22.12 -8.97 -28.71
N GLN A 79 -23.20 -8.81 -29.45
CA GLN A 79 -23.42 -9.53 -30.70
C GLN A 79 -22.30 -9.20 -31.71
N GLN A 80 -21.90 -10.18 -32.55
CA GLN A 80 -20.88 -10.04 -33.59
C GLN A 80 -19.42 -9.86 -33.08
N GLN A 81 -19.11 -10.40 -31.89
CA GLN A 81 -17.76 -10.39 -31.33
C GLN A 81 -17.21 -8.97 -31.09
N ARG A 82 -18.09 -8.04 -30.79
CA ARG A 82 -17.70 -6.70 -30.37
C ARG A 82 -17.65 -6.63 -28.84
N PHE A 83 -16.83 -5.74 -28.32
CA PHE A 83 -16.56 -5.60 -26.90
C PHE A 83 -16.73 -4.13 -26.49
N ARG A 84 -17.23 -3.93 -25.27
CA ARG A 84 -17.26 -2.62 -24.59
C ARG A 84 -16.81 -2.78 -23.13
N LEU A 85 -16.32 -1.71 -22.53
CA LEU A 85 -15.99 -1.70 -21.10
C LEU A 85 -17.28 -1.80 -20.26
N THR A 86 -17.17 -2.51 -19.15
CA THR A 86 -18.15 -2.49 -18.06
C THR A 86 -17.79 -1.38 -17.06
N GLU A 87 -18.66 -1.14 -16.08
CA GLU A 87 -18.34 -0.25 -14.95
C GLU A 87 -17.09 -0.71 -14.18
N MET A 88 -16.89 -2.04 -14.03
CA MET A 88 -15.71 -2.61 -13.38
C MET A 88 -14.44 -2.48 -14.23
N GLY A 89 -14.55 -2.52 -15.55
CA GLY A 89 -13.42 -2.38 -16.47
C GLY A 89 -13.05 -0.94 -16.79
N TYR A 90 -13.95 0.00 -16.59
CA TYR A 90 -13.77 1.41 -16.92
C TYR A 90 -12.57 2.08 -16.22
N PRO A 91 -12.31 1.82 -14.92
CA PRO A 91 -11.14 2.38 -14.23
C PRO A 91 -9.78 1.87 -14.73
N LEU A 92 -9.72 0.87 -15.61
CA LEU A 92 -8.46 0.46 -16.25
C LEU A 92 -7.95 1.46 -17.30
N ARG A 93 -8.76 2.44 -17.70
CA ARG A 93 -8.35 3.55 -18.56
C ARG A 93 -7.41 4.48 -17.80
N LYS A 94 -6.44 5.07 -18.53
CA LYS A 94 -5.48 6.04 -17.98
C LYS A 94 -6.03 7.46 -17.93
N ASP A 95 -6.98 7.78 -18.83
CA ASP A 95 -7.50 9.12 -19.07
C ASP A 95 -8.72 9.48 -18.20
N VAL A 96 -9.07 8.66 -17.23
CA VAL A 96 -10.17 8.88 -16.29
C VAL A 96 -9.67 9.33 -14.92
N GLN A 97 -10.47 10.12 -14.23
CA GLN A 97 -10.09 10.73 -12.95
C GLN A 97 -9.78 9.69 -11.85
N GLU A 98 -10.55 8.59 -11.80
CA GLU A 98 -10.39 7.51 -10.82
C GLU A 98 -9.74 6.29 -11.47
N SER A 99 -8.65 6.51 -12.22
CA SER A 99 -7.93 5.43 -12.89
C SER A 99 -7.29 4.46 -11.90
N SER A 100 -7.58 3.18 -12.04
CA SER A 100 -6.91 2.09 -11.32
C SER A 100 -5.73 1.51 -12.09
N TRP A 101 -5.39 2.05 -13.25
CA TRP A 101 -4.32 1.53 -14.11
C TRP A 101 -2.98 1.42 -13.38
N ALA A 102 -2.59 2.48 -12.66
CA ALA A 102 -1.32 2.49 -11.92
C ALA A 102 -1.31 1.41 -10.82
N ALA A 103 -2.42 1.25 -10.10
CA ALA A 103 -2.55 0.22 -9.07
C ALA A 103 -2.46 -1.19 -9.67
N VAL A 104 -3.12 -1.46 -10.80
CA VAL A 104 -3.05 -2.76 -11.47
C VAL A 104 -1.63 -3.06 -11.92
N VAL A 105 -0.93 -2.11 -12.55
CA VAL A 105 0.48 -2.30 -12.97
C VAL A 105 1.39 -2.48 -11.76
N PHE A 106 1.19 -1.72 -10.70
CA PHE A 106 1.97 -1.86 -9.48
C PHE A 106 1.84 -3.27 -8.86
N TRP A 107 0.60 -3.70 -8.57
CA TRP A 107 0.36 -4.97 -7.89
C TRP A 107 0.56 -6.19 -8.78
N ALA A 108 0.05 -6.17 -10.02
CA ALA A 108 0.03 -7.34 -10.88
C ALA A 108 1.26 -7.51 -11.77
N ASP A 109 2.18 -6.53 -11.83
CA ASP A 109 3.39 -6.61 -12.62
C ASP A 109 4.65 -6.30 -11.79
N LEU A 110 4.77 -5.08 -11.26
CA LEU A 110 5.99 -4.68 -10.55
C LEU A 110 6.22 -5.52 -9.28
N LEU A 111 5.18 -5.71 -8.47
CA LEU A 111 5.29 -6.52 -7.25
C LEU A 111 5.27 -8.02 -7.51
N ALA A 112 4.60 -8.49 -8.56
CA ALA A 112 4.60 -9.91 -8.91
C ALA A 112 6.02 -10.47 -9.14
N ASP A 113 6.94 -9.64 -9.62
CA ASP A 113 8.34 -9.99 -9.79
C ASP A 113 9.01 -10.31 -8.45
N PHE A 114 8.77 -9.51 -7.41
CA PHE A 114 9.27 -9.76 -6.06
C PHE A 114 8.64 -11.01 -5.44
N TRP A 115 7.33 -11.19 -5.58
CA TRP A 115 6.61 -12.35 -5.08
C TRP A 115 7.07 -13.67 -5.72
N SER A 116 7.53 -13.65 -6.97
CA SER A 116 8.09 -14.83 -7.62
C SER A 116 9.34 -15.39 -6.92
N HIS A 117 10.00 -14.58 -6.10
CA HIS A 117 11.21 -14.93 -5.33
C HIS A 117 10.92 -15.24 -3.86
N LEU A 118 9.63 -15.31 -3.45
CA LEU A 118 9.23 -15.47 -2.04
C LEU A 118 9.88 -16.68 -1.36
N ALA A 119 9.95 -17.82 -2.04
CA ALA A 119 10.57 -19.03 -1.47
C ALA A 119 12.04 -18.81 -1.12
N GLU A 120 12.76 -18.06 -1.94
CA GLU A 120 14.17 -17.73 -1.70
C GLU A 120 14.32 -16.68 -0.60
N CYS A 121 13.41 -15.70 -0.54
CA CYS A 121 13.35 -14.74 0.56
C CYS A 121 13.17 -15.46 1.91
N VAL A 122 12.22 -16.39 2.00
CA VAL A 122 12.01 -17.21 3.20
C VAL A 122 13.24 -18.06 3.55
N ARG A 123 13.91 -18.64 2.55
CA ARG A 123 15.09 -19.47 2.78
C ARG A 123 16.30 -18.69 3.25
N THR A 124 16.47 -17.46 2.82
CA THR A 124 17.70 -16.67 3.04
C THR A 124 17.53 -15.53 4.04
N GLY A 125 16.31 -15.11 4.35
CA GLY A 125 16.01 -13.91 5.12
C GLY A 125 16.31 -12.60 4.37
N GLN A 126 16.59 -12.67 3.06
CA GLN A 126 16.87 -11.51 2.22
C GLN A 126 15.61 -11.07 1.44
N ASN A 127 15.48 -9.79 1.12
CA ASN A 127 14.42 -9.35 0.22
C ASN A 127 14.71 -9.78 -1.24
N ALA A 128 13.70 -9.73 -2.09
CA ALA A 128 13.80 -10.21 -3.46
C ALA A 128 14.82 -9.44 -4.31
N ALA A 129 15.00 -8.14 -4.07
CA ALA A 129 16.01 -7.35 -4.78
C ALA A 129 17.43 -7.87 -4.48
N GLN A 130 17.73 -8.16 -3.21
CA GLN A 130 19.02 -8.74 -2.81
C GLN A 130 19.21 -10.17 -3.36
N VAL A 131 18.14 -10.96 -3.41
CA VAL A 131 18.15 -12.31 -4.02
C VAL A 131 18.48 -12.22 -5.51
N MET A 132 17.79 -11.34 -6.24
CA MET A 132 18.00 -11.11 -7.67
C MET A 132 19.41 -10.61 -7.97
N GLU A 133 19.89 -9.62 -7.22
CA GLU A 133 21.25 -9.07 -7.36
C GLU A 133 22.32 -10.16 -7.22
N LYS A 134 22.20 -11.03 -6.21
CA LYS A 134 23.11 -12.18 -6.05
C LYS A 134 23.06 -13.18 -7.20
N ALA A 135 21.91 -13.29 -7.85
CA ALA A 135 21.73 -14.12 -9.03
C ALA A 135 22.19 -13.43 -10.33
N GLY A 136 22.70 -12.19 -10.26
CA GLY A 136 23.12 -11.40 -11.40
C GLY A 136 21.96 -10.85 -12.24
N SER A 137 20.79 -10.71 -11.66
CA SER A 137 19.59 -10.14 -12.28
C SER A 137 19.12 -8.88 -11.54
N ALA A 138 18.19 -8.14 -12.15
CA ALA A 138 17.62 -6.95 -11.56
C ALA A 138 16.10 -6.99 -11.67
N SER A 139 15.39 -6.44 -10.67
CA SER A 139 13.93 -6.42 -10.65
C SER A 139 13.35 -5.58 -11.79
N ARG A 140 12.14 -5.91 -12.23
CA ARG A 140 11.39 -5.06 -13.19
C ARG A 140 11.20 -3.64 -12.64
N TRP A 141 11.06 -3.51 -11.33
CA TRP A 141 11.02 -2.21 -10.67
C TRP A 141 12.24 -1.35 -10.99
N SER A 142 13.45 -1.89 -10.80
CA SER A 142 14.71 -1.14 -11.03
C SER A 142 14.98 -0.86 -12.53
N GLN A 143 14.36 -1.64 -13.41
CA GLN A 143 14.50 -1.51 -14.86
C GLN A 143 13.43 -0.59 -15.49
N ASP A 144 12.29 -0.37 -14.82
CA ASP A 144 11.23 0.49 -15.35
C ASP A 144 11.41 1.94 -14.86
N PRO A 145 11.76 2.89 -15.74
CA PRO A 145 11.95 4.29 -15.35
C PRO A 145 10.68 4.96 -14.82
N LYS A 146 9.51 4.33 -15.02
CA LYS A 146 8.22 4.80 -14.51
C LYS A 146 7.82 4.17 -13.17
N ALA A 147 8.56 3.18 -12.67
CA ALA A 147 8.19 2.44 -11.46
C ALA A 147 7.98 3.35 -10.25
N SER A 148 8.90 4.28 -10.00
CA SER A 148 8.76 5.25 -8.90
C SER A 148 7.55 6.19 -9.07
N ALA A 149 7.25 6.60 -10.30
CA ALA A 149 6.06 7.41 -10.58
C ALA A 149 4.76 6.61 -10.39
N ILE A 150 4.74 5.34 -10.81
CA ILE A 150 3.61 4.42 -10.57
C ILE A 150 3.41 4.22 -9.07
N PHE A 151 4.48 3.97 -8.31
CA PHE A 151 4.42 3.83 -6.85
C PHE A 151 3.81 5.08 -6.18
N ARG A 152 4.32 6.27 -6.51
CA ARG A 152 3.79 7.52 -5.97
C ARG A 152 2.32 7.75 -6.35
N ALA A 153 1.94 7.42 -7.58
CA ALA A 153 0.56 7.50 -8.01
C ALA A 153 -0.37 6.57 -7.20
N VAL A 154 0.10 5.37 -6.83
CA VAL A 154 -0.68 4.43 -6.02
C VAL A 154 -0.76 4.86 -4.57
N MET A 155 0.37 5.28 -3.98
CA MET A 155 0.45 5.59 -2.55
C MET A 155 -0.01 7.02 -2.20
N GLY A 156 0.04 7.94 -3.17
CA GLY A 156 -0.26 9.36 -2.94
C GLY A 156 -1.67 9.81 -3.32
N THR A 157 -2.50 8.96 -3.93
CA THR A 157 -3.79 9.39 -4.52
C THR A 157 -5.01 9.16 -3.64
N ALA A 158 -4.87 8.58 -2.45
CA ALA A 158 -6.01 8.37 -1.57
C ALA A 158 -6.65 9.72 -1.18
N PRO A 159 -7.97 9.91 -1.34
CA PRO A 159 -8.67 11.09 -0.87
C PRO A 159 -8.55 11.25 0.65
N ALA A 160 -8.56 12.49 1.16
CA ALA A 160 -8.42 12.76 2.59
C ALA A 160 -9.58 12.13 3.40
N GLU A 161 -10.78 12.10 2.86
CA GLU A 161 -11.97 11.48 3.49
C GLU A 161 -11.79 10.00 3.81
N ASN A 162 -10.93 9.29 3.10
CA ASN A 162 -10.64 7.89 3.38
C ASN A 162 -9.94 7.70 4.74
N TYR A 163 -9.37 8.76 5.31
CA TYR A 163 -8.69 8.74 6.60
C TYR A 163 -9.55 9.24 7.76
N ALA A 164 -10.81 9.62 7.51
CA ALA A 164 -11.75 10.04 8.55
C ALA A 164 -11.84 9.03 9.71
N PRO A 165 -11.87 7.69 9.50
CA PRO A 165 -11.90 6.74 10.60
C PRO A 165 -10.68 6.85 11.53
N ILE A 166 -9.48 7.11 11.01
CA ILE A 166 -8.28 7.34 11.84
C ILE A 166 -8.43 8.61 12.66
N VAL A 167 -8.88 9.70 12.01
CA VAL A 167 -9.03 11.01 12.66
C VAL A 167 -10.10 10.96 13.75
N ASP A 168 -11.19 10.25 13.55
CA ASP A 168 -12.29 10.11 14.51
C ASP A 168 -11.97 9.12 15.64
N ALA A 169 -11.08 8.15 15.43
CA ALA A 169 -10.70 7.15 16.43
C ALA A 169 -9.77 7.70 17.53
N TRP A 170 -9.01 8.75 17.23
CA TRP A 170 -8.09 9.34 18.20
C TRP A 170 -8.45 10.80 18.52
N GLN A 171 -8.36 11.17 19.80
CA GLN A 171 -8.78 12.49 20.27
C GLN A 171 -7.65 13.51 20.12
N PHE A 172 -7.65 14.26 19.02
CA PHE A 172 -6.71 15.35 18.79
C PHE A 172 -6.97 16.53 19.76
N PRO A 173 -5.91 17.25 20.16
CA PRO A 173 -6.07 18.44 21.02
C PRO A 173 -6.77 19.57 20.26
N ALA A 174 -7.27 20.56 21.03
CA ALA A 174 -7.97 21.71 20.47
C ALA A 174 -7.10 22.64 19.63
N GLY A 175 -5.77 22.53 19.71
CA GLY A 175 -4.79 23.31 18.94
C GLY A 175 -3.40 22.77 19.15
N GLY A 176 -2.43 23.27 18.40
CA GLY A 176 -1.04 22.80 18.38
C GLY A 176 -0.59 22.41 16.99
N VAL A 177 0.51 21.69 16.89
CA VAL A 177 1.13 21.26 15.64
C VAL A 177 1.16 19.73 15.54
N VAL A 178 0.76 19.20 14.40
CA VAL A 178 0.78 17.76 14.08
C VAL A 178 1.72 17.53 12.92
N ALA A 179 2.70 16.65 13.08
CA ALA A 179 3.61 16.23 12.01
C ALA A 179 3.17 14.87 11.44
N ASP A 180 3.11 14.76 10.12
CA ASP A 180 2.86 13.53 9.36
C ASP A 180 4.18 13.12 8.69
N LEU A 181 4.85 12.15 9.29
CA LEU A 181 6.18 11.69 8.89
C LEU A 181 6.07 10.57 7.85
N GLY A 182 6.64 10.78 6.67
CA GLY A 182 6.47 9.87 5.54
C GLY A 182 5.04 9.93 4.98
N GLY A 183 4.38 11.09 5.08
CA GLY A 183 2.95 11.23 4.76
C GLY A 183 2.61 11.26 3.26
N GLY A 184 3.60 11.07 2.37
CA GLY A 184 3.41 10.98 0.92
C GLY A 184 2.69 12.20 0.35
N GLY A 185 1.51 12.00 -0.26
CA GLY A 185 0.67 13.08 -0.80
C GLY A 185 -0.06 13.93 0.24
N GLY A 186 0.12 13.66 1.54
CA GLY A 186 -0.45 14.44 2.64
C GLY A 186 -1.94 14.23 2.90
N ALA A 187 -2.52 13.10 2.46
CA ALA A 187 -3.94 12.85 2.62
C ALA A 187 -4.37 12.74 4.09
N LEU A 188 -3.56 12.06 4.94
CA LEU A 188 -3.85 11.94 6.37
C LEU A 188 -3.77 13.29 7.08
N ILE A 189 -2.68 14.04 6.90
CA ILE A 189 -2.56 15.35 7.55
C ILE A 189 -3.64 16.33 7.09
N ARG A 190 -4.06 16.29 5.80
CA ARG A 190 -5.19 17.08 5.33
C ARG A 190 -6.48 16.70 6.04
N ALA A 191 -6.79 15.40 6.19
CA ALA A 191 -7.96 14.93 6.92
C ALA A 191 -7.96 15.44 8.36
N VAL A 192 -6.81 15.40 9.06
CA VAL A 192 -6.64 15.95 10.42
C VAL A 192 -6.92 17.46 10.43
N LEU A 193 -6.33 18.22 9.52
CA LEU A 193 -6.49 19.68 9.49
C LEU A 193 -7.88 20.13 9.08
N GLU A 194 -8.57 19.40 8.22
CA GLU A 194 -9.97 19.66 7.84
C GLU A 194 -10.90 19.47 9.04
N ARG A 195 -10.70 18.39 9.80
CA ARG A 195 -11.50 18.07 10.99
C ARG A 195 -11.20 18.98 12.18
N HIS A 196 -9.96 19.47 12.29
CA HIS A 196 -9.47 20.27 13.40
C HIS A 196 -8.92 21.64 12.93
N PRO A 197 -9.78 22.66 12.72
CA PRO A 197 -9.39 23.90 12.06
C PRO A 197 -8.40 24.78 12.86
N LYS A 198 -8.15 24.48 14.15
CA LYS A 198 -7.17 25.18 14.98
C LYS A 198 -5.80 24.50 15.01
N LEU A 199 -5.66 23.31 14.44
CA LEU A 199 -4.37 22.64 14.31
C LEU A 199 -3.60 23.21 13.12
N ARG A 200 -2.29 23.18 13.25
CA ARG A 200 -1.32 23.35 12.16
C ARG A 200 -0.69 22.01 11.84
N GLY A 201 -0.24 21.85 10.62
CA GLY A 201 0.39 20.61 10.14
C GLY A 201 1.81 20.83 9.70
N MET A 202 2.59 19.75 9.77
CA MET A 202 3.87 19.58 9.10
C MET A 202 3.78 18.28 8.31
N LEU A 203 3.90 18.33 6.99
CA LEU A 203 4.05 17.16 6.15
C LEU A 203 5.54 16.97 5.88
N VAL A 204 6.09 15.86 6.31
CA VAL A 204 7.52 15.55 6.19
C VAL A 204 7.69 14.31 5.33
N ASP A 205 8.39 14.44 4.20
CA ASP A 205 8.72 13.32 3.31
C ASP A 205 9.96 13.70 2.47
N ARG A 206 10.42 12.83 1.59
CA ARG A 206 11.50 13.10 0.64
C ARG A 206 11.10 14.18 -0.36
N ASP A 207 12.08 14.88 -0.92
CA ASP A 207 11.89 15.98 -1.89
C ASP A 207 10.83 15.67 -2.96
N GLU A 208 10.96 14.52 -3.63
CA GLU A 208 10.07 14.12 -4.71
C GLU A 208 8.60 13.92 -4.26
N SER A 209 8.38 13.45 -3.01
CA SER A 209 7.04 13.29 -2.44
C SER A 209 6.46 14.65 -2.06
N ILE A 210 7.26 15.54 -1.50
CA ILE A 210 6.86 16.90 -1.14
C ILE A 210 6.50 17.73 -2.39
N GLU A 211 7.27 17.64 -3.46
CA GLU A 211 6.94 18.27 -4.74
C GLU A 211 5.58 17.77 -5.28
N ALA A 212 5.33 16.46 -5.20
CA ALA A 212 4.04 15.89 -5.60
C ALA A 212 2.89 16.32 -4.66
N ALA A 213 3.13 16.36 -3.34
CA ALA A 213 2.14 16.79 -2.35
C ALA A 213 1.74 18.25 -2.53
N ALA A 214 2.65 19.13 -2.91
CA ALA A 214 2.38 20.56 -3.13
C ALA A 214 1.22 20.78 -4.12
N ALA A 215 1.08 19.92 -5.13
CA ALA A 215 -0.05 19.98 -6.08
C ALA A 215 -1.40 19.67 -5.39
N HIS A 216 -1.44 18.77 -4.40
CA HIS A 216 -2.65 18.42 -3.65
C HIS A 216 -3.04 19.49 -2.61
N PHE A 217 -2.08 20.25 -2.11
CA PHE A 217 -2.34 21.37 -1.20
C PHE A 217 -2.73 22.65 -1.95
N ASN A 218 -2.38 22.80 -3.22
CA ASN A 218 -2.67 24.00 -3.97
C ASN A 218 -4.19 24.26 -4.06
N GLY A 219 -4.64 25.40 -3.52
CA GLY A 219 -6.05 25.74 -3.43
C GLY A 219 -6.86 24.98 -2.36
N SER A 220 -6.22 24.13 -1.56
CA SER A 220 -6.86 23.45 -0.43
C SER A 220 -7.08 24.43 0.74
N PRO A 221 -8.19 24.31 1.51
CA PRO A 221 -8.43 25.07 2.72
C PRO A 221 -7.35 24.88 3.83
N THR A 222 -6.56 23.82 3.71
CA THR A 222 -5.50 23.47 4.66
C THR A 222 -4.13 23.99 4.27
N ALA A 223 -3.94 24.50 3.05
CA ALA A 223 -2.65 24.92 2.49
C ALA A 223 -1.88 25.90 3.39
N GLU A 224 -2.57 26.95 3.91
CA GLU A 224 -1.93 27.97 4.77
C GLU A 224 -1.60 27.46 6.18
N ARG A 225 -2.10 26.28 6.54
CA ARG A 225 -1.92 25.69 7.87
C ARG A 225 -1.00 24.47 7.88
N CYS A 226 -0.47 24.04 6.72
CA CYS A 226 0.42 22.90 6.60
C CYS A 226 1.75 23.33 5.98
N GLU A 227 2.81 23.14 6.72
CA GLU A 227 4.18 23.29 6.23
C GLU A 227 4.61 22.00 5.52
N LEU A 228 5.19 22.13 4.33
CA LEU A 228 5.72 21.01 3.54
C LEU A 228 7.25 20.99 3.72
N ILE A 229 7.79 19.93 4.31
CA ILE A 229 9.19 19.82 4.69
C ILE A 229 9.82 18.62 4.00
N ALA A 230 10.83 18.87 3.19
CA ALA A 230 11.65 17.83 2.60
C ALA A 230 12.73 17.38 3.59
N ALA A 231 12.70 16.09 3.98
CA ALA A 231 13.70 15.49 4.86
C ALA A 231 13.84 13.99 4.65
N ASP A 232 15.02 13.45 4.91
CA ASP A 232 15.24 12.01 5.03
C ASP A 232 15.06 11.59 6.51
N LEU A 233 13.96 10.92 6.81
CA LEU A 233 13.64 10.48 8.17
C LEU A 233 14.62 9.45 8.74
N SER A 234 15.46 8.85 7.90
CA SER A 234 16.55 7.98 8.36
C SER A 234 17.73 8.75 8.94
N GLU A 235 17.81 10.05 8.67
CA GLU A 235 18.88 10.93 9.15
C GLU A 235 18.39 11.91 10.23
N HIS A 236 17.17 12.44 10.05
CA HIS A 236 16.64 13.50 10.89
C HIS A 236 15.11 13.59 10.87
N VAL A 237 14.50 13.86 12.01
CA VAL A 237 13.07 14.21 12.15
C VAL A 237 12.98 15.68 12.60
N PRO A 238 12.25 16.55 11.87
CA PRO A 238 12.07 17.95 12.25
C PRO A 238 11.37 18.11 13.60
N GLU A 239 11.86 19.00 14.43
CA GLU A 239 11.24 19.39 15.70
C GLU A 239 10.08 20.37 15.48
N GLY A 240 9.29 20.64 16.56
CA GLY A 240 8.29 21.70 16.59
C GLY A 240 6.85 21.23 16.52
N ALA A 241 6.59 19.93 16.47
CA ALA A 241 5.25 19.38 16.59
C ALA A 241 4.96 18.87 18.01
N ASP A 242 3.69 18.89 18.39
CA ASP A 242 3.18 18.30 19.65
C ASP A 242 2.83 16.82 19.45
N ILE A 243 2.45 16.46 18.23
CA ILE A 243 2.04 15.12 17.83
C ILE A 243 2.78 14.75 16.56
N TYR A 244 3.37 13.57 16.54
CA TYR A 244 4.02 12.98 15.38
C TYR A 244 3.28 11.73 14.96
N MET A 245 2.96 11.59 13.67
CA MET A 245 2.27 10.45 13.09
C MET A 245 3.20 9.73 12.13
N LEU A 246 3.23 8.41 12.19
CA LEU A 246 3.88 7.51 11.23
C LEU A 246 2.83 6.50 10.77
N LYS A 247 2.39 6.59 9.51
CA LYS A 247 1.39 5.67 8.96
C LYS A 247 1.98 4.84 7.81
N HIS A 248 2.04 3.52 7.98
CA HIS A 248 2.60 2.58 7.00
C HIS A 248 4.03 2.97 6.55
N VAL A 249 4.86 3.34 7.54
CA VAL A 249 6.27 3.70 7.35
C VAL A 249 7.18 2.65 7.97
N LEU A 250 6.94 2.32 9.24
CA LEU A 250 7.84 1.46 10.02
C LEU A 250 7.76 -0.01 9.59
N HIS A 251 6.62 -0.46 9.05
CA HIS A 251 6.50 -1.81 8.51
C HIS A 251 7.41 -2.06 7.31
N GLY A 252 7.77 -1.02 6.57
CA GLY A 252 8.72 -1.12 5.45
C GLY A 252 10.18 -1.24 5.86
N LEU A 253 10.48 -1.24 7.16
CA LEU A 253 11.83 -1.22 7.71
C LEU A 253 12.16 -2.50 8.50
N THR A 254 13.43 -2.92 8.47
CA THR A 254 13.94 -3.92 9.42
C THR A 254 13.88 -3.35 10.84
N ASP A 255 13.92 -4.21 11.86
CA ASP A 255 13.83 -3.75 13.27
C ASP A 255 14.94 -2.74 13.60
N GLU A 256 16.18 -2.97 13.14
CA GLU A 256 17.31 -2.06 13.37
C GLU A 256 17.06 -0.67 12.76
N LYS A 257 16.52 -0.61 11.54
CA LYS A 257 16.21 0.66 10.87
C LYS A 257 15.02 1.36 11.50
N ALA A 258 14.01 0.59 11.93
CA ALA A 258 12.84 1.12 12.62
C ALA A 258 13.22 1.72 13.97
N VAL A 259 14.08 1.05 14.74
CA VAL A 259 14.64 1.58 16.00
C VAL A 259 15.44 2.86 15.74
N ALA A 260 16.29 2.90 14.72
CA ALA A 260 17.06 4.09 14.38
C ALA A 260 16.14 5.29 14.04
N MET A 261 15.12 5.08 13.20
CA MET A 261 14.13 6.12 12.86
C MET A 261 13.32 6.57 14.09
N LEU A 262 12.88 5.63 14.92
CA LEU A 262 12.15 5.96 16.14
C LEU A 262 13.00 6.73 17.15
N ARG A 263 14.33 6.54 17.20
CA ARG A 263 15.23 7.35 18.00
C ARG A 263 15.29 8.80 17.51
N HIS A 264 15.32 9.01 16.19
CA HIS A 264 15.18 10.38 15.65
C HIS A 264 13.82 11.01 16.01
N CYS A 265 12.74 10.20 15.97
CA CYS A 265 11.44 10.67 16.49
C CYS A 265 11.52 11.01 18.00
N ARG A 266 12.24 10.19 18.80
CA ARG A 266 12.39 10.42 20.23
C ARG A 266 13.10 11.74 20.55
N ASP A 267 14.10 12.09 19.75
CA ASP A 267 14.84 13.34 19.88
C ASP A 267 13.94 14.55 19.54
N ALA A 268 13.07 14.42 18.53
CA ALA A 268 12.18 15.49 18.07
C ALA A 268 10.89 15.67 18.92
N VAL A 269 10.35 14.56 19.48
CA VAL A 269 9.09 14.57 20.22
C VAL A 269 9.30 15.19 21.60
N PRO A 270 8.61 16.32 21.96
CA PRO A 270 8.75 16.92 23.27
C PRO A 270 8.23 15.98 24.38
N VAL A 271 8.69 16.19 25.63
CA VAL A 271 8.34 15.34 26.78
C VAL A 271 6.82 15.18 26.96
N ALA A 272 6.05 16.23 26.69
CA ALA A 272 4.58 16.20 26.73
C ALA A 272 3.95 15.76 25.40
N GLY A 273 4.76 15.55 24.36
CA GLY A 273 4.30 15.18 23.02
C GLY A 273 3.84 13.72 22.90
N ARG A 274 3.37 13.36 21.74
CA ARG A 274 2.84 12.04 21.42
C ARG A 274 3.39 11.56 20.08
N LEU A 275 3.69 10.28 20.03
CA LEU A 275 3.93 9.55 18.77
C LEU A 275 2.75 8.63 18.50
N LEU A 276 2.17 8.71 17.31
CA LEU A 276 1.10 7.85 16.83
C LEU A 276 1.66 6.98 15.69
N VAL A 277 1.87 5.71 15.96
CA VAL A 277 2.25 4.72 14.95
C VAL A 277 0.97 4.06 14.45
N ILE A 278 0.67 4.19 13.15
CA ILE A 278 -0.60 3.74 12.55
C ILE A 278 -0.28 2.64 11.56
N GLU A 279 -0.48 1.40 11.99
CA GLU A 279 -0.01 0.21 11.27
C GLU A 279 -0.99 -0.96 11.41
N PHE A 280 -0.79 -2.00 10.64
CA PHE A 280 -1.38 -3.30 10.93
C PHE A 280 -0.81 -3.85 12.25
N VAL A 281 -1.68 -4.48 13.02
CA VAL A 281 -1.25 -5.22 14.23
C VAL A 281 -1.63 -6.67 14.04
N LEU A 282 -0.61 -7.54 13.99
CA LEU A 282 -0.80 -8.97 13.87
C LEU A 282 -1.20 -9.58 15.22
N PRO A 283 -1.99 -10.66 15.24
CA PRO A 283 -2.20 -11.43 16.45
C PRO A 283 -0.91 -12.19 16.81
N ASP A 284 -0.66 -12.40 18.10
CA ASP A 284 0.48 -13.21 18.57
C ASP A 284 0.38 -14.70 18.12
N VAL A 285 -0.84 -15.21 17.89
CA VAL A 285 -1.09 -16.58 17.48
C VAL A 285 -2.25 -16.63 16.48
N VAL A 286 -2.06 -17.39 15.40
CA VAL A 286 -3.14 -17.71 14.45
C VAL A 286 -3.70 -19.09 14.79
N SER A 287 -4.95 -19.13 15.26
CA SER A 287 -5.63 -20.36 15.68
C SER A 287 -6.59 -20.85 14.60
N GLY A 288 -6.10 -21.65 13.65
CA GLY A 288 -6.89 -22.19 12.53
C GLY A 288 -7.05 -21.23 11.37
N PRO A 289 -7.94 -21.55 10.39
CA PRO A 289 -8.22 -20.66 9.27
C PRO A 289 -8.77 -19.31 9.74
N ALA A 290 -8.16 -18.22 9.30
CA ALA A 290 -8.52 -16.85 9.67
C ALA A 290 -8.58 -15.96 8.40
N PRO A 291 -9.64 -16.09 7.58
CA PRO A 291 -9.77 -15.38 6.31
C PRO A 291 -9.71 -13.87 6.47
N GLU A 292 -10.17 -13.33 7.60
CA GLU A 292 -10.11 -11.90 7.95
C GLU A 292 -8.69 -11.38 8.18
N LEU A 293 -7.74 -12.27 8.47
CA LEU A 293 -6.34 -11.91 8.70
C LEU A 293 -5.46 -12.08 7.45
N VAL A 294 -5.97 -12.71 6.39
CA VAL A 294 -5.17 -13.01 5.18
C VAL A 294 -4.52 -11.74 4.63
N GLY A 295 -5.25 -10.62 4.56
CA GLY A 295 -4.71 -9.36 4.06
C GLY A 295 -3.48 -8.89 4.84
N ARG A 296 -3.51 -8.94 6.17
CA ARG A 296 -2.39 -8.53 7.03
C ARG A 296 -1.16 -9.43 6.86
N PHE A 297 -1.36 -10.74 6.78
CA PHE A 297 -0.24 -11.67 6.54
C PHE A 297 0.31 -11.60 5.13
N MET A 298 -0.54 -11.30 4.13
CA MET A 298 -0.04 -11.01 2.78
C MET A 298 0.76 -9.69 2.76
N SER A 299 0.37 -8.68 3.54
CA SER A 299 1.16 -7.47 3.73
C SER A 299 2.51 -7.77 4.37
N ASP A 300 2.56 -8.60 5.42
CA ASP A 300 3.81 -9.00 6.07
C ASP A 300 4.79 -9.67 5.09
N LEU A 301 4.31 -10.65 4.32
CA LEU A 301 5.12 -11.30 3.29
C LEU A 301 5.53 -10.33 2.17
N ASN A 302 4.67 -9.37 1.84
CA ASN A 302 4.99 -8.31 0.88
C ASN A 302 6.13 -7.42 1.40
N MET A 303 6.08 -6.99 2.65
CA MET A 303 7.16 -6.22 3.27
C MET A 303 8.47 -7.02 3.28
N MET A 304 8.43 -8.30 3.67
CA MET A 304 9.60 -9.19 3.61
C MET A 304 10.19 -9.26 2.20
N ALA A 305 9.34 -9.50 1.19
CA ALA A 305 9.81 -9.69 -0.19
C ALA A 305 10.32 -8.38 -0.84
N VAL A 306 9.66 -7.25 -0.58
CA VAL A 306 9.92 -5.98 -1.28
C VAL A 306 10.99 -5.15 -0.56
N THR A 307 10.85 -4.94 0.74
CA THR A 307 11.68 -4.00 1.51
C THR A 307 12.63 -4.68 2.49
N GLY A 308 12.30 -5.91 2.90
CA GLY A 308 12.94 -6.58 4.04
C GLY A 308 12.35 -6.16 5.39
N GLY A 309 11.25 -5.41 5.38
CA GLY A 309 10.48 -5.04 6.55
C GLY A 309 9.51 -6.13 7.01
N ARG A 310 8.61 -5.78 7.93
CA ARG A 310 7.64 -6.72 8.49
C ARG A 310 6.45 -6.03 9.15
N GLU A 311 5.32 -6.69 9.18
CA GLU A 311 4.24 -6.36 10.10
C GLU A 311 4.55 -6.94 11.49
N ARG A 312 3.95 -6.36 12.53
CA ARG A 312 4.30 -6.70 13.92
C ARG A 312 3.05 -6.93 14.77
N SER A 313 3.15 -7.82 15.75
CA SER A 313 2.16 -7.94 16.82
C SER A 313 2.27 -6.78 17.81
N GLU A 314 1.25 -6.58 18.65
CA GLU A 314 1.26 -5.53 19.67
C GLU A 314 2.47 -5.67 20.61
N ARG A 315 2.81 -6.88 20.99
CA ARG A 315 3.99 -7.17 21.82
C ARG A 315 5.31 -6.79 21.13
N GLU A 316 5.42 -7.05 19.82
CA GLU A 316 6.62 -6.67 19.04
C GLU A 316 6.69 -5.15 18.86
N TRP A 317 5.55 -4.47 18.64
CA TRP A 317 5.48 -3.01 18.64
C TRP A 317 5.89 -2.41 19.98
N GLN A 318 5.40 -2.99 21.09
CA GLN A 318 5.79 -2.53 22.43
C GLN A 318 7.31 -2.63 22.62
N ALA A 319 7.91 -3.78 22.29
CA ALA A 319 9.35 -3.98 22.42
C ALA A 319 10.16 -2.99 21.56
N LEU A 320 9.72 -2.76 20.31
CA LEU A 320 10.37 -1.83 19.39
C LEU A 320 10.33 -0.39 19.91
N LEU A 321 9.18 0.03 20.43
CA LEU A 321 8.98 1.37 21.03
C LEU A 321 9.83 1.54 22.29
N GLU A 322 9.85 0.53 23.18
CA GLU A 322 10.67 0.55 24.40
C GLU A 322 12.17 0.66 24.10
N GLU A 323 12.67 -0.09 23.13
CA GLU A 323 14.07 -0.01 22.67
C GLU A 323 14.43 1.36 22.11
N SER A 324 13.43 2.08 21.61
CA SER A 324 13.59 3.40 20.99
C SER A 324 13.32 4.57 21.96
N GLY A 325 13.08 4.31 23.25
CA GLY A 325 12.85 5.32 24.27
C GLY A 325 11.40 5.83 24.34
N PHE A 326 10.43 5.03 23.90
CA PHE A 326 9.00 5.29 24.04
C PHE A 326 8.31 4.22 24.88
N THR A 327 7.23 4.60 25.55
CA THR A 327 6.30 3.66 26.20
C THR A 327 5.01 3.61 25.40
N LEU A 328 4.57 2.42 25.01
CA LEU A 328 3.24 2.21 24.42
C LEU A 328 2.18 2.48 25.49
N ALA A 329 1.39 3.54 25.31
CA ALA A 329 0.35 3.95 26.25
C ALA A 329 -0.97 3.24 25.99
N ARG A 330 -1.34 3.08 24.73
CA ARG A 330 -2.56 2.37 24.31
C ARG A 330 -2.52 1.97 22.83
N ASN A 331 -3.28 0.94 22.50
CA ASN A 331 -3.61 0.52 21.16
C ASN A 331 -5.09 0.86 20.88
N VAL A 332 -5.35 1.63 19.84
CA VAL A 332 -6.71 2.04 19.42
C VAL A 332 -6.99 1.44 18.04
N PRO A 333 -7.78 0.35 17.96
CA PRO A 333 -8.14 -0.25 16.68
C PRO A 333 -9.00 0.68 15.83
N VAL A 334 -8.78 0.66 14.51
CA VAL A 334 -9.58 1.35 13.48
C VAL A 334 -10.06 0.28 12.47
N PRO A 335 -11.13 -0.45 12.81
CA PRO A 335 -11.54 -1.62 12.04
C PRO A 335 -11.92 -1.31 10.59
N GLU A 336 -12.41 -0.12 10.30
CA GLU A 336 -12.83 0.33 8.97
C GLU A 336 -11.66 0.36 7.98
N LEU A 337 -10.44 0.55 8.48
CA LEU A 337 -9.20 0.60 7.70
C LEU A 337 -8.25 -0.56 8.00
N ASP A 338 -8.69 -1.49 8.84
CA ASP A 338 -7.91 -2.66 9.27
C ASP A 338 -6.56 -2.31 9.94
N VAL A 339 -6.42 -1.11 10.51
CA VAL A 339 -5.22 -0.65 11.20
C VAL A 339 -5.47 -0.39 12.69
N SER A 340 -4.39 -0.14 13.44
CA SER A 340 -4.45 0.37 14.81
C SER A 340 -3.60 1.62 14.95
N ILE A 341 -4.02 2.52 15.83
CA ILE A 341 -3.22 3.66 16.29
C ILE A 341 -2.53 3.24 17.60
N LEU A 342 -1.24 3.06 17.52
CA LEU A 342 -0.37 2.78 18.66
C LEU A 342 0.12 4.12 19.21
N GLU A 343 -0.51 4.59 20.29
CA GLU A 343 -0.09 5.84 20.95
C GLU A 343 1.08 5.57 21.88
N ALA A 344 2.18 6.27 21.65
CA ALA A 344 3.39 6.15 22.43
C ALA A 344 3.82 7.48 23.04
N HIS A 345 4.37 7.42 24.23
CA HIS A 345 4.87 8.56 24.98
C HIS A 345 6.39 8.46 25.15
N PRO A 346 7.12 9.58 25.02
CA PRO A 346 8.53 9.60 25.34
C PRO A 346 8.78 9.13 26.77
N MET A 347 9.72 8.19 26.95
CA MET A 347 10.16 7.80 28.30
C MET A 347 10.82 9.00 28.99
N ALA A 348 10.50 9.21 30.26
CA ALA A 348 11.17 10.20 31.08
C ALA A 348 12.61 9.78 31.33
N GLY A 349 13.60 10.57 30.87
CA GLY A 349 15.00 10.51 31.26
C GLY A 349 15.71 9.17 31.13
N LEU A 350 16.29 8.92 29.96
CA LEU A 350 17.61 8.31 29.89
C LEU A 350 18.57 9.48 29.60
N GLU A 351 19.00 10.16 30.69
CA GLU A 351 20.17 11.04 30.65
C GLU A 351 21.45 10.20 30.51
#